data_2eb1ca9b3a3faf8813bd3956a30cd106
#
_entry.id   2eb1ca9b3a3faf8813bd3956a30cd106
#
_cell.length_a   1.000
_cell.length_b   1.000
_cell.length_c   1.000
_cell.angle_alpha   90.00
_cell.angle_beta   90.00
_cell.angle_gamma   90.00
#
_symmetry.space_group_name_H-M   'P 1'
#
loop_
_entity.id
_entity.type
_entity.pdbx_description
1 polymer ?
#
loop_
_entity_poly.entity_id
_entity_poly.type
_entity_poly.pdbx_seq_one_letter_code
_entity_poly.pdbx_strand_id
1 'polypeptide(L)'
;MKSQSLKLRYTFLLLFSLLSSGSFSQSKTGLRYFMQSSSTPASAIPYGNNPQAGRFLTIGDAKIYYEVYGKGKPVVVLHGGIVGSSYEMGIFIDSLSKRYQVISVSTRGHGKSTMGTSTPSYERKAEDVNAIIKAVTTDSVTLLGFSDGAYTGYFLAARHPDKVKKLVAIGAGEWKQGHRKFNNTRKLLFSMDSLYFKQQLSLMPEPQRFDEWLASQNKYFNSVQIGKETLGSIKCPVLIMAGEKDQNAPLETILAAYRIVPKAQLSIIPNTPHPVFLVNFPAVWSSIIPFIQ
;
A
#
# COMPACT_ATOMS: atom_id res chain seq x y z
N MET A 1 57.74 21.02 -66.86
CA MET A 1 56.60 21.51 -66.02
C MET A 1 56.12 20.32 -65.23
N LYS A 2 56.43 20.31 -63.91
CA LYS A 2 56.19 19.17 -63.03
C LYS A 2 54.90 19.39 -62.25
N SER A 3 53.95 18.50 -62.42
CA SER A 3 52.70 18.42 -61.61
C SER A 3 53.03 17.75 -60.26
N GLN A 4 52.78 18.44 -59.14
CA GLN A 4 52.84 17.88 -57.80
C GLN A 4 51.45 17.36 -57.42
N SER A 5 51.33 16.09 -57.17
CA SER A 5 50.16 15.44 -56.64
C SER A 5 50.13 15.57 -55.12
N LEU A 6 49.09 16.22 -54.60
CA LEU A 6 48.83 16.40 -53.19
C LEU A 6 48.14 15.14 -52.66
N LYS A 7 48.83 14.36 -51.82
CA LYS A 7 48.26 13.19 -51.14
C LYS A 7 47.52 13.64 -49.90
N LEU A 8 46.20 13.56 -49.94
CA LEU A 8 45.32 13.80 -48.80
C LEU A 8 45.30 12.58 -47.88
N ARG A 9 45.90 12.70 -46.67
CA ARG A 9 45.85 11.67 -45.65
C ARG A 9 44.52 11.81 -44.86
N TYR A 10 43.62 10.84 -45.02
CA TYR A 10 42.44 10.68 -44.17
C TYR A 10 42.86 10.05 -42.88
N THR A 11 42.82 10.85 -41.81
CA THR A 11 42.94 10.34 -40.41
C THR A 11 41.55 9.92 -39.95
N PHE A 12 41.35 8.61 -39.86
CA PHE A 12 40.12 8.03 -39.26
C PHE A 12 40.18 8.28 -37.74
N LEU A 13 39.39 9.23 -37.26
CA LEU A 13 39.06 9.34 -35.84
C LEU A 13 38.02 8.27 -35.50
N LEU A 14 38.47 7.23 -34.81
CA LEU A 14 37.60 6.25 -34.15
C LEU A 14 36.95 6.98 -32.91
N LEU A 15 35.71 7.43 -33.07
CA LEU A 15 34.86 7.76 -31.94
C LEU A 15 34.50 6.47 -31.20
N PHE A 16 35.19 6.20 -30.09
CA PHE A 16 34.74 5.26 -29.09
C PHE A 16 33.46 5.85 -28.43
N SER A 17 32.28 5.41 -28.90
CA SER A 17 31.05 5.62 -28.15
C SER A 17 31.14 4.77 -26.87
N LEU A 18 31.43 5.43 -25.76
CA LEU A 18 31.21 4.93 -24.42
C LEU A 18 29.69 4.71 -24.28
N LEU A 19 29.24 3.51 -24.60
CA LEU A 19 27.99 2.98 -24.10
C LEU A 19 28.15 2.89 -22.59
N SER A 20 27.74 3.94 -21.89
CA SER A 20 27.47 3.87 -20.46
C SER A 20 26.34 2.86 -20.28
N SER A 21 26.71 1.59 -20.03
CA SER A 21 25.82 0.60 -19.44
C SER A 21 25.40 1.18 -18.10
N GLY A 22 24.25 1.87 -18.09
CA GLY A 22 23.60 2.27 -16.87
C GLY A 22 23.32 1.01 -16.07
N SER A 23 24.16 0.75 -15.08
CA SER A 23 23.90 -0.27 -14.09
C SER A 23 22.61 0.09 -13.41
N PHE A 24 21.50 -0.56 -13.79
CA PHE A 24 20.25 -0.49 -13.06
C PHE A 24 20.55 -0.97 -11.64
N SER A 25 20.61 -0.03 -10.70
CA SER A 25 20.74 -0.34 -9.30
C SER A 25 19.52 -1.13 -8.87
N GLN A 26 19.64 -2.46 -8.86
CA GLN A 26 18.69 -3.29 -8.13
C GLN A 26 18.68 -2.79 -6.68
N SER A 27 17.48 -2.61 -6.11
CA SER A 27 17.34 -2.30 -4.70
C SER A 27 18.25 -3.21 -3.88
N LYS A 28 19.08 -2.65 -3.01
CA LYS A 28 19.94 -3.41 -2.07
C LYS A 28 19.12 -4.42 -1.24
N THR A 29 17.82 -4.22 -1.13
CA THR A 29 16.88 -5.06 -0.39
C THR A 29 16.23 -6.14 -1.25
N GLY A 30 16.31 -6.03 -2.59
CA GLY A 30 15.61 -6.92 -3.54
C GLY A 30 14.08 -6.81 -3.49
N LEU A 31 13.48 -5.97 -2.64
CA LEU A 31 12.04 -5.80 -2.54
C LEU A 31 11.52 -4.80 -3.57
N ARG A 32 10.27 -5.02 -3.97
CA ARG A 32 9.53 -4.15 -4.88
C ARG A 32 8.04 -4.14 -4.56
N TYR A 33 7.31 -3.11 -4.99
CA TYR A 33 5.84 -3.13 -4.99
C TYR A 33 5.32 -3.62 -6.35
N PHE A 34 4.03 -3.95 -6.37
CA PHE A 34 3.36 -4.49 -7.57
C PHE A 34 3.45 -3.53 -8.76
N MET A 35 3.85 -4.07 -9.92
CA MET A 35 4.05 -3.32 -11.17
C MET A 35 5.04 -2.15 -11.06
N GLN A 36 5.96 -2.20 -10.13
CA GLN A 36 7.01 -1.17 -10.01
C GLN A 36 7.84 -1.09 -11.29
N SER A 37 7.94 0.13 -11.84
CA SER A 37 8.83 0.41 -12.97
C SER A 37 10.29 0.21 -12.56
N SER A 38 11.12 -0.28 -13.49
CA SER A 38 12.58 -0.41 -13.29
C SER A 38 13.28 0.94 -13.05
N SER A 39 12.67 2.04 -13.50
CA SER A 39 13.18 3.40 -13.30
C SER A 39 12.80 4.01 -11.95
N THR A 40 11.89 3.38 -11.19
CA THR A 40 11.47 3.90 -9.88
C THR A 40 12.52 3.57 -8.83
N PRO A 41 13.02 4.57 -8.08
CA PRO A 41 13.93 4.32 -6.97
C PRO A 41 13.30 3.38 -5.94
N ALA A 42 14.05 2.37 -5.54
CA ALA A 42 13.63 1.46 -4.49
C ALA A 42 14.02 2.03 -3.13
N SER A 43 13.20 1.81 -2.11
CA SER A 43 13.57 2.14 -0.73
C SER A 43 14.81 1.35 -0.29
N ALA A 44 15.72 2.00 0.43
CA ALA A 44 16.86 1.33 1.06
C ALA A 44 16.45 0.46 2.25
N ILE A 45 15.24 0.67 2.79
CA ILE A 45 14.68 -0.08 3.92
C ILE A 45 13.75 -1.17 3.39
N PRO A 46 13.93 -2.44 3.81
CA PRO A 46 13.10 -3.55 3.35
C PRO A 46 11.75 -3.61 4.09
N TYR A 47 10.91 -2.59 3.95
CA TYR A 47 9.59 -2.53 4.59
C TYR A 47 8.77 -3.80 4.32
N GLY A 48 8.23 -4.41 5.39
CA GLY A 48 7.55 -5.70 5.34
C GLY A 48 8.49 -6.91 5.47
N ASN A 49 9.82 -6.69 5.51
CA ASN A 49 10.83 -7.73 5.72
C ASN A 49 12.07 -7.22 6.49
N ASN A 50 11.91 -6.21 7.32
CA ASN A 50 13.02 -5.63 8.08
C ASN A 50 13.22 -6.38 9.41
N PRO A 51 14.31 -7.18 9.57
CA PRO A 51 14.52 -7.96 10.78
C PRO A 51 14.82 -7.12 12.03
N GLN A 52 15.26 -5.86 11.83
CA GLN A 52 15.57 -4.95 12.95
C GLN A 52 14.31 -4.30 13.53
N ALA A 53 13.30 -4.03 12.70
CA ALA A 53 12.05 -3.37 13.09
C ALA A 53 10.89 -4.34 13.26
N GLY A 54 10.99 -5.53 12.65
CA GLY A 54 9.93 -6.51 12.53
C GLY A 54 9.61 -7.24 13.83
N ARG A 55 8.32 -7.42 14.08
CA ARG A 55 7.76 -8.15 15.22
C ARG A 55 6.58 -8.98 14.76
N PHE A 56 6.19 -9.93 15.61
CA PHE A 56 5.00 -10.74 15.41
C PHE A 56 4.11 -10.68 16.66
N LEU A 57 2.80 -10.68 16.41
CA LEU A 57 1.79 -10.88 17.45
C LEU A 57 0.87 -12.02 17.02
N THR A 58 0.69 -13.01 17.90
CA THR A 58 -0.32 -14.06 17.70
C THR A 58 -1.68 -13.54 18.12
N ILE A 59 -2.65 -13.57 17.19
CA ILE A 59 -4.00 -13.04 17.37
C ILE A 59 -4.98 -14.11 16.92
N GLY A 60 -5.56 -14.83 17.89
CA GLY A 60 -6.42 -15.97 17.61
C GLY A 60 -5.70 -17.03 16.77
N ASP A 61 -6.16 -17.23 15.54
CA ASP A 61 -5.70 -18.24 14.60
C ASP A 61 -4.57 -17.79 13.66
N ALA A 62 -4.08 -16.55 13.81
CA ALA A 62 -3.04 -16.03 12.94
C ALA A 62 -1.88 -15.36 13.70
N LYS A 63 -0.71 -15.37 13.08
CA LYS A 63 0.49 -14.66 13.50
C LYS A 63 0.69 -13.48 12.57
N ILE A 64 0.51 -12.27 13.09
CA ILE A 64 0.54 -11.03 12.31
C ILE A 64 1.89 -10.36 12.44
N TYR A 65 2.50 -10.03 11.31
CA TYR A 65 3.77 -9.30 11.22
C TYR A 65 3.52 -7.80 11.16
N TYR A 66 4.30 -7.05 11.93
CA TYR A 66 4.31 -5.59 11.90
C TYR A 66 5.69 -5.04 12.17
N GLU A 67 5.93 -3.80 11.78
CA GLU A 67 7.18 -3.09 11.97
C GLU A 67 6.92 -1.76 12.66
N VAL A 68 7.88 -1.30 13.50
CA VAL A 68 7.76 -0.02 14.20
C VAL A 68 8.97 0.85 13.89
N TYR A 69 8.70 2.09 13.46
CA TYR A 69 9.70 3.07 13.04
C TYR A 69 9.48 4.42 13.73
N GLY A 70 10.54 5.17 13.94
CA GLY A 70 10.47 6.50 14.53
C GLY A 70 10.00 6.54 15.98
N LYS A 71 9.67 7.74 16.46
CA LYS A 71 9.18 8.01 17.82
C LYS A 71 8.15 9.15 17.78
N GLY A 72 7.31 9.27 18.80
CA GLY A 72 6.30 10.33 18.89
C GLY A 72 4.88 9.78 18.90
N LYS A 73 3.89 10.61 18.48
CA LYS A 73 2.49 10.19 18.42
C LYS A 73 2.33 9.02 17.44
N PRO A 74 1.53 7.99 17.78
CA PRO A 74 1.45 6.79 16.96
C PRO A 74 0.60 7.01 15.69
N VAL A 75 1.15 6.51 14.57
CA VAL A 75 0.47 6.44 13.26
C VAL A 75 0.52 5.01 12.77
N VAL A 76 -0.63 4.41 12.48
CA VAL A 76 -0.71 3.09 11.86
C VAL A 76 -0.80 3.25 10.35
N VAL A 77 0.00 2.49 9.61
CA VAL A 77 0.04 2.48 8.14
C VAL A 77 -0.40 1.10 7.63
N LEU A 78 -1.44 1.09 6.77
CA LEU A 78 -2.05 -0.12 6.23
C LEU A 78 -1.98 -0.10 4.69
N HIS A 79 -1.45 -1.18 4.12
CA HIS A 79 -1.28 -1.37 2.67
C HIS A 79 -2.57 -1.83 1.96
N GLY A 80 -2.56 -1.86 0.63
CA GLY A 80 -3.63 -2.37 -0.23
C GLY A 80 -3.85 -3.89 -0.10
N GLY A 81 -4.91 -4.40 -0.72
CA GLY A 81 -5.24 -5.84 -0.70
C GLY A 81 -4.60 -6.60 -1.86
N ILE A 82 -4.59 -7.93 -1.79
CA ILE A 82 -4.10 -8.92 -2.78
C ILE A 82 -2.69 -8.63 -3.31
N VAL A 83 -2.51 -7.50 -3.99
CA VAL A 83 -1.22 -7.06 -4.56
C VAL A 83 -0.52 -6.04 -3.66
N GLY A 84 -1.07 -5.74 -2.48
CA GLY A 84 -0.49 -4.78 -1.54
C GLY A 84 0.63 -5.37 -0.70
N SER A 85 1.49 -4.51 -0.21
CA SER A 85 2.55 -4.87 0.73
C SER A 85 2.97 -3.66 1.58
N SER A 86 3.57 -3.89 2.73
CA SER A 86 4.16 -2.79 3.51
C SER A 86 5.23 -2.02 2.72
N TYR A 87 5.86 -2.65 1.72
CA TYR A 87 6.86 -2.01 0.88
C TYR A 87 6.28 -0.91 0.00
N GLU A 88 5.05 -1.06 -0.51
CA GLU A 88 4.39 0.00 -1.28
C GLU A 88 4.14 1.28 -0.48
N MET A 89 4.00 1.14 0.85
CA MET A 89 3.77 2.25 1.78
C MET A 89 5.06 2.93 2.25
N GLY A 90 6.21 2.50 1.76
CA GLY A 90 7.54 2.96 2.20
C GLY A 90 7.69 4.49 2.20
N ILE A 91 7.20 5.17 1.16
CA ILE A 91 7.28 6.64 1.06
C ILE A 91 6.53 7.36 2.20
N PHE A 92 5.42 6.80 2.69
CA PHE A 92 4.71 7.31 3.87
C PHE A 92 5.49 7.00 5.15
N ILE A 93 6.04 5.79 5.26
CA ILE A 93 6.81 5.39 6.44
C ILE A 93 8.04 6.27 6.59
N ASP A 94 8.80 6.51 5.50
CA ASP A 94 9.97 7.40 5.46
C ASP A 94 9.61 8.84 5.88
N SER A 95 8.45 9.32 5.43
CA SER A 95 8.03 10.71 5.68
C SER A 95 7.51 10.89 7.12
N LEU A 96 6.70 9.93 7.59
CA LEU A 96 6.08 9.98 8.91
C LEU A 96 7.06 9.68 10.04
N SER A 97 7.97 8.71 9.87
CA SER A 97 8.88 8.25 10.94
C SER A 97 9.86 9.33 11.44
N LYS A 98 9.98 10.43 10.71
CA LYS A 98 10.75 11.61 11.15
C LYS A 98 10.14 12.33 12.36
N ARG A 99 8.83 12.19 12.60
CA ARG A 99 8.09 12.93 13.65
C ARG A 99 7.07 12.07 14.43
N TYR A 100 6.78 10.88 13.94
CA TYR A 100 5.76 9.98 14.48
C TYR A 100 6.33 8.59 14.76
N GLN A 101 5.73 7.87 15.68
CA GLN A 101 5.91 6.44 15.81
C GLN A 101 5.02 5.76 14.75
N VAL A 102 5.63 5.17 13.73
CA VAL A 102 4.92 4.52 12.63
C VAL A 102 4.82 3.02 12.91
N ILE A 103 3.61 2.49 12.92
CA ILE A 103 3.29 1.07 13.05
C ILE A 103 2.80 0.59 11.68
N SER A 104 3.67 -0.08 10.92
CA SER A 104 3.33 -0.66 9.61
C SER A 104 2.91 -2.10 9.78
N VAL A 105 1.69 -2.46 9.36
CA VAL A 105 1.12 -3.79 9.56
C VAL A 105 0.98 -4.51 8.22
N SER A 106 1.55 -5.71 8.11
CA SER A 106 1.22 -6.65 7.04
C SER A 106 -0.06 -7.41 7.44
N THR A 107 -1.17 -7.17 6.74
CA THR A 107 -2.44 -7.81 7.06
C THR A 107 -2.42 -9.32 6.76
N ARG A 108 -3.39 -10.08 7.27
CA ARG A 108 -3.49 -11.54 7.07
C ARG A 108 -3.26 -11.95 5.63
N GLY A 109 -2.40 -12.94 5.39
CA GLY A 109 -2.08 -13.46 4.07
C GLY A 109 -1.18 -12.55 3.22
N HIS A 110 -0.63 -11.48 3.80
CA HIS A 110 0.33 -10.60 3.13
C HIS A 110 1.69 -10.63 3.84
N GLY A 111 2.76 -10.56 3.05
CA GLY A 111 4.12 -10.55 3.55
C GLY A 111 4.38 -11.73 4.50
N LYS A 112 4.84 -11.46 5.71
CA LYS A 112 5.17 -12.48 6.73
C LYS A 112 4.00 -12.87 7.65
N SER A 113 2.80 -12.33 7.42
CA SER A 113 1.61 -12.68 8.21
C SER A 113 0.98 -13.97 7.72
N THR A 114 0.60 -14.86 8.64
CA THR A 114 -0.17 -16.06 8.29
C THR A 114 -1.59 -15.70 7.85
N MET A 115 -2.24 -16.60 7.13
CA MET A 115 -3.62 -16.42 6.69
C MET A 115 -4.63 -16.66 7.81
N GLY A 116 -4.29 -17.57 8.72
CA GLY A 116 -5.25 -18.14 9.67
C GLY A 116 -6.20 -19.13 9.00
N THR A 117 -7.25 -19.51 9.71
CA THR A 117 -8.29 -20.46 9.26
C THR A 117 -9.67 -19.81 9.16
N SER A 118 -9.83 -18.61 9.73
CA SER A 118 -11.08 -17.89 9.75
C SER A 118 -11.39 -17.25 8.38
N THR A 119 -12.67 -17.16 8.05
CA THR A 119 -13.13 -16.45 6.85
C THR A 119 -12.63 -15.01 6.84
N PRO A 120 -12.07 -14.52 5.72
CA PRO A 120 -11.63 -13.13 5.60
C PRO A 120 -12.79 -12.15 5.84
N SER A 121 -12.52 -11.07 6.60
CA SER A 121 -13.42 -9.94 6.72
C SER A 121 -12.68 -8.68 7.16
N TYR A 122 -13.27 -7.51 6.93
CA TYR A 122 -12.69 -6.24 7.41
C TYR A 122 -12.78 -6.11 8.93
N GLU A 123 -13.83 -6.67 9.53
CA GLU A 123 -13.97 -6.73 11.00
C GLU A 123 -12.78 -7.48 11.61
N ARG A 124 -12.41 -8.61 11.03
CA ARG A 124 -11.26 -9.39 11.51
C ARG A 124 -9.95 -8.65 11.33
N LYS A 125 -9.72 -8.05 10.16
CA LYS A 125 -8.53 -7.22 9.94
C LYS A 125 -8.47 -6.05 10.92
N ALA A 126 -9.60 -5.42 11.21
CA ALA A 126 -9.69 -4.35 12.21
C ALA A 126 -9.34 -4.83 13.62
N GLU A 127 -9.81 -6.02 14.03
CA GLU A 127 -9.46 -6.59 15.34
C GLU A 127 -7.96 -6.95 15.43
N ASP A 128 -7.36 -7.46 14.33
CA ASP A 128 -5.92 -7.70 14.28
C ASP A 128 -5.12 -6.40 14.48
N VAL A 129 -5.50 -5.35 13.76
CA VAL A 129 -4.85 -4.04 13.88
C VAL A 129 -5.05 -3.44 15.27
N ASN A 130 -6.25 -3.57 15.85
CA ASN A 130 -6.53 -3.13 17.22
C ASN A 130 -5.67 -3.84 18.26
N ALA A 131 -5.48 -5.16 18.11
CA ALA A 131 -4.61 -5.93 18.97
C ALA A 131 -3.14 -5.46 18.90
N ILE A 132 -2.65 -5.15 17.69
CA ILE A 132 -1.31 -4.59 17.49
C ILE A 132 -1.19 -3.21 18.13
N ILE A 133 -2.19 -2.33 17.95
CA ILE A 133 -2.21 -1.01 18.59
C ILE A 133 -2.06 -1.18 20.10
N LYS A 134 -2.87 -2.02 20.72
CA LYS A 134 -2.83 -2.28 22.18
C LYS A 134 -1.49 -2.84 22.65
N ALA A 135 -0.81 -3.63 21.81
CA ALA A 135 0.51 -4.20 22.13
C ALA A 135 1.66 -3.17 22.01
N VAL A 136 1.48 -2.12 21.22
CA VAL A 136 2.55 -1.13 20.93
C VAL A 136 2.36 0.16 21.71
N THR A 137 1.10 0.61 21.94
CA THR A 137 0.81 1.89 22.58
C THR A 137 -0.51 1.86 23.35
N THR A 138 -0.60 2.70 24.38
CA THR A 138 -1.84 2.99 25.10
C THR A 138 -2.62 4.13 24.46
N ASP A 139 -1.97 4.95 23.64
CA ASP A 139 -2.56 6.14 23.01
C ASP A 139 -3.54 5.77 21.88
N SER A 140 -4.43 6.70 21.58
CA SER A 140 -5.18 6.65 20.33
C SER A 140 -4.28 7.01 19.13
N VAL A 141 -4.53 6.38 17.99
CA VAL A 141 -3.68 6.46 16.80
C VAL A 141 -4.29 7.31 15.70
N THR A 142 -3.47 7.87 14.83
CA THR A 142 -3.87 8.25 13.49
C THR A 142 -3.72 7.03 12.58
N LEU A 143 -4.75 6.72 11.77
CA LEU A 143 -4.66 5.67 10.74
C LEU A 143 -4.38 6.30 9.38
N LEU A 144 -3.53 5.66 8.59
CA LEU A 144 -3.33 5.93 7.18
C LEU A 144 -3.47 4.60 6.45
N GLY A 145 -4.54 4.44 5.68
CA GLY A 145 -4.80 3.22 4.93
C GLY A 145 -4.95 3.49 3.43
N PHE A 146 -4.45 2.57 2.63
CA PHE A 146 -4.65 2.56 1.19
C PHE A 146 -5.54 1.39 0.77
N SER A 147 -6.56 1.66 -0.05
CA SER A 147 -7.45 0.63 -0.63
C SER A 147 -8.01 -0.31 0.44
N ASP A 148 -7.65 -1.58 0.44
CA ASP A 148 -8.02 -2.58 1.47
C ASP A 148 -7.65 -2.13 2.89
N GLY A 149 -6.49 -1.48 3.05
CA GLY A 149 -6.06 -0.89 4.31
C GLY A 149 -6.95 0.28 4.75
N ALA A 150 -7.50 1.06 3.81
CA ALA A 150 -8.43 2.14 4.13
C ALA A 150 -9.80 1.58 4.55
N TYR A 151 -10.30 0.53 3.89
CA TYR A 151 -11.50 -0.19 4.35
C TYR A 151 -11.30 -0.79 5.74
N THR A 152 -10.14 -1.43 6.00
CA THR A 152 -9.80 -1.89 7.35
C THR A 152 -9.83 -0.73 8.34
N GLY A 153 -9.33 0.45 7.95
CA GLY A 153 -9.37 1.67 8.75
C GLY A 153 -10.79 2.14 9.06
N TYR A 154 -11.73 2.08 8.12
CA TYR A 154 -13.14 2.39 8.36
C TYR A 154 -13.74 1.48 9.43
N PHE A 155 -13.54 0.17 9.32
CA PHE A 155 -14.04 -0.79 10.31
C PHE A 155 -13.40 -0.59 11.69
N LEU A 156 -12.11 -0.32 11.74
CA LEU A 156 -11.42 -0.04 13.00
C LEU A 156 -11.96 1.25 13.65
N ALA A 157 -12.14 2.34 12.88
CA ALA A 157 -12.67 3.60 13.39
C ALA A 157 -14.14 3.51 13.84
N ALA A 158 -14.94 2.67 13.16
CA ALA A 158 -16.33 2.42 13.51
C ALA A 158 -16.48 1.60 14.80
N ARG A 159 -15.65 0.55 14.96
CA ARG A 159 -15.75 -0.42 16.07
C ARG A 159 -14.97 -0.01 17.33
N HIS A 160 -13.88 0.75 17.16
CA HIS A 160 -12.98 1.18 18.23
C HIS A 160 -12.75 2.71 18.18
N PRO A 161 -13.83 3.51 18.36
CA PRO A 161 -13.75 4.98 18.24
C PRO A 161 -12.83 5.63 19.30
N ASP A 162 -12.56 4.95 20.41
CA ASP A 162 -11.62 5.37 21.46
C ASP A 162 -10.13 5.19 21.01
N LYS A 163 -9.88 4.30 20.07
CA LYS A 163 -8.53 3.99 19.57
C LYS A 163 -8.13 4.78 18.33
N VAL A 164 -9.10 5.35 17.59
CA VAL A 164 -8.82 6.06 16.35
C VAL A 164 -9.08 7.54 16.50
N LYS A 165 -8.02 8.34 16.49
CA LYS A 165 -8.08 9.79 16.59
C LYS A 165 -8.41 10.48 15.26
N LYS A 166 -7.79 10.03 14.17
CA LYS A 166 -7.97 10.51 12.79
C LYS A 166 -7.77 9.36 11.82
N LEU A 167 -8.42 9.41 10.67
CA LEU A 167 -8.25 8.43 9.59
C LEU A 167 -7.97 9.13 8.26
N VAL A 168 -6.88 8.77 7.59
CA VAL A 168 -6.62 9.05 6.19
C VAL A 168 -6.96 7.80 5.38
N ALA A 169 -8.02 7.87 4.57
CA ALA A 169 -8.51 6.77 3.75
C ALA A 169 -8.26 7.05 2.27
N ILE A 170 -7.29 6.36 1.68
CA ILE A 170 -6.87 6.56 0.29
C ILE A 170 -7.44 5.45 -0.59
N GLY A 171 -8.20 5.81 -1.63
CA GLY A 171 -8.73 4.86 -2.61
C GLY A 171 -9.79 3.91 -2.06
N ALA A 172 -10.65 4.37 -1.16
CA ALA A 172 -11.73 3.59 -0.57
C ALA A 172 -13.03 4.41 -0.49
N GLY A 173 -13.96 4.11 -1.36
CA GLY A 173 -15.29 4.70 -1.42
C GLY A 173 -16.37 3.85 -0.76
N GLU A 174 -17.64 4.19 -0.97
CA GLU A 174 -18.77 3.30 -0.66
C GLU A 174 -18.63 2.02 -1.50
N TRP A 175 -18.89 0.85 -0.92
CA TRP A 175 -18.81 -0.41 -1.63
C TRP A 175 -20.16 -1.10 -1.65
N LYS A 176 -20.78 -1.15 -2.81
CA LYS A 176 -22.03 -1.89 -3.06
C LYS A 176 -21.71 -3.24 -3.68
N GLN A 177 -22.47 -4.24 -3.30
CA GLN A 177 -22.36 -5.57 -3.89
C GLN A 177 -22.53 -5.49 -5.42
N GLY A 178 -21.65 -6.16 -6.15
CA GLY A 178 -21.69 -6.18 -7.62
C GLY A 178 -21.01 -5.00 -8.33
N HIS A 179 -20.58 -3.94 -7.62
CA HIS A 179 -19.82 -2.83 -8.22
C HIS A 179 -18.48 -3.30 -8.82
N ARG A 180 -17.88 -4.31 -8.22
CA ARG A 180 -16.63 -4.92 -8.69
C ARG A 180 -16.77 -6.44 -8.68
N LYS A 181 -16.13 -7.10 -9.64
CA LYS A 181 -16.06 -8.57 -9.70
C LYS A 181 -14.59 -9.00 -9.52
N PHE A 182 -14.36 -9.84 -8.53
CA PHE A 182 -13.04 -10.37 -8.21
C PHE A 182 -12.97 -11.85 -8.61
N ASN A 183 -12.05 -12.16 -9.50
CA ASN A 183 -11.75 -13.51 -9.97
C ASN A 183 -10.23 -13.70 -10.10
N ASN A 184 -9.49 -13.15 -9.14
CA ASN A 184 -8.03 -13.26 -9.11
C ASN A 184 -7.62 -14.73 -9.05
N THR A 185 -6.71 -15.11 -9.93
CA THR A 185 -6.08 -16.41 -9.95
C THR A 185 -4.57 -16.26 -9.96
N ARG A 186 -3.83 -17.25 -9.48
CA ARG A 186 -2.36 -17.27 -9.57
C ARG A 186 -1.91 -16.97 -11.01
N LYS A 187 -2.51 -17.63 -12.00
CA LYS A 187 -2.17 -17.44 -13.43
C LYS A 187 -2.31 -15.97 -13.84
N LEU A 188 -3.45 -15.34 -13.52
CA LEU A 188 -3.70 -13.93 -13.84
C LEU A 188 -2.68 -13.02 -13.17
N LEU A 189 -2.49 -13.16 -11.86
CA LEU A 189 -1.59 -12.29 -11.09
C LEU A 189 -0.14 -12.42 -11.55
N PHE A 190 0.31 -13.65 -11.82
CA PHE A 190 1.67 -13.89 -12.34
C PHE A 190 1.87 -13.37 -13.76
N SER A 191 0.81 -13.33 -14.60
CA SER A 191 0.91 -12.72 -15.93
C SER A 191 1.08 -11.20 -15.87
N MET A 192 0.63 -10.56 -14.79
CA MET A 192 0.77 -9.11 -14.57
C MET A 192 2.16 -8.74 -14.04
N ASP A 193 2.64 -9.43 -13.00
CA ASP A 193 3.96 -9.19 -12.39
C ASP A 193 4.51 -10.44 -11.72
N SER A 194 5.12 -11.32 -12.51
CA SER A 194 5.66 -12.59 -11.99
C SER A 194 6.80 -12.41 -10.98
N LEU A 195 7.61 -11.35 -11.13
CA LEU A 195 8.72 -11.07 -10.21
C LEU A 195 8.22 -10.67 -8.84
N TYR A 196 7.20 -9.79 -8.79
CA TYR A 196 6.57 -9.39 -7.55
C TYR A 196 5.96 -10.60 -6.82
N PHE A 197 5.16 -11.42 -7.50
CA PHE A 197 4.51 -12.57 -6.86
C PHE A 197 5.48 -13.66 -6.42
N LYS A 198 6.55 -13.95 -7.18
CA LYS A 198 7.62 -14.83 -6.69
C LYS A 198 8.22 -14.31 -5.39
N GLN A 199 8.47 -13.01 -5.31
CA GLN A 199 8.99 -12.38 -4.10
C GLN A 199 7.99 -12.47 -2.94
N GLN A 200 6.71 -12.12 -3.16
CA GLN A 200 5.70 -12.21 -2.09
C GLN A 200 5.54 -13.63 -1.57
N LEU A 201 5.49 -14.64 -2.46
CA LEU A 201 5.43 -16.04 -2.06
C LEU A 201 6.66 -16.49 -1.26
N SER A 202 7.85 -15.93 -1.53
CA SER A 202 9.04 -16.24 -0.74
C SER A 202 9.02 -15.65 0.67
N LEU A 203 8.21 -14.61 0.92
CA LEU A 203 8.02 -14.00 2.24
C LEU A 203 6.92 -14.69 3.04
N MET A 204 5.91 -15.25 2.35
CA MET A 204 4.73 -15.85 2.99
C MET A 204 5.10 -17.09 3.81
N PRO A 205 4.59 -17.21 5.05
CA PRO A 205 4.79 -18.43 5.84
C PRO A 205 4.10 -19.66 5.27
N GLU A 206 3.02 -19.48 4.50
CA GLU A 206 2.15 -20.53 3.97
C GLU A 206 1.95 -20.40 2.44
N PRO A 207 3.03 -20.37 1.62
CA PRO A 207 2.92 -20.09 0.18
C PRO A 207 2.12 -21.16 -0.59
N GLN A 208 2.03 -22.39 -0.08
CA GLN A 208 1.21 -23.47 -0.64
C GLN A 208 -0.29 -23.18 -0.55
N ARG A 209 -0.74 -22.33 0.39
CA ARG A 209 -2.13 -21.94 0.56
C ARG A 209 -2.55 -20.72 -0.27
N PHE A 210 -1.67 -20.20 -1.12
CA PHE A 210 -1.93 -18.96 -1.87
C PHE A 210 -3.19 -19.02 -2.74
N ASP A 211 -3.46 -20.15 -3.41
CA ASP A 211 -4.67 -20.29 -4.25
C ASP A 211 -5.95 -20.38 -3.42
N GLU A 212 -5.90 -21.08 -2.28
CA GLU A 212 -6.97 -21.10 -1.27
C GLU A 212 -7.28 -19.69 -0.76
N TRP A 213 -6.23 -18.94 -0.42
CA TRP A 213 -6.35 -17.56 0.04
C TRP A 213 -6.96 -16.65 -1.02
N LEU A 214 -6.51 -16.71 -2.28
CA LEU A 214 -7.09 -15.94 -3.38
C LEU A 214 -8.58 -16.25 -3.57
N ALA A 215 -8.96 -17.51 -3.54
CA ALA A 215 -10.36 -17.92 -3.68
C ALA A 215 -11.21 -17.35 -2.55
N SER A 216 -10.73 -17.40 -1.31
CA SER A 216 -11.44 -16.85 -0.15
C SER A 216 -11.53 -15.33 -0.18
N GLN A 217 -10.47 -14.60 -0.60
CA GLN A 217 -10.51 -13.15 -0.80
C GLN A 217 -11.49 -12.75 -1.91
N ASN A 218 -11.48 -13.44 -3.05
CA ASN A 218 -12.44 -13.20 -4.13
C ASN A 218 -13.89 -13.36 -3.65
N LYS A 219 -14.19 -14.45 -2.92
CA LYS A 219 -15.51 -14.70 -2.35
C LYS A 219 -15.94 -13.57 -1.42
N TYR A 220 -15.05 -13.15 -0.52
CA TYR A 220 -15.33 -12.05 0.41
C TYR A 220 -15.56 -10.72 -0.31
N PHE A 221 -14.67 -10.30 -1.20
CA PHE A 221 -14.80 -9.04 -1.92
C PHE A 221 -16.02 -8.98 -2.85
N ASN A 222 -16.49 -10.13 -3.35
CA ASN A 222 -17.72 -10.20 -4.15
C ASN A 222 -19.00 -10.10 -3.30
N SER A 223 -18.92 -10.32 -1.99
CA SER A 223 -20.09 -10.30 -1.09
C SER A 223 -20.16 -9.09 -0.17
N VAL A 224 -19.02 -8.40 0.06
CA VAL A 224 -18.95 -7.31 1.03
C VAL A 224 -19.76 -6.08 0.59
N GLN A 225 -20.34 -5.41 1.57
CA GLN A 225 -21.00 -4.11 1.42
C GLN A 225 -20.47 -3.16 2.49
N ILE A 226 -20.11 -1.94 2.09
CA ILE A 226 -19.59 -0.90 3.00
C ILE A 226 -20.29 0.41 2.66
N GLY A 227 -21.29 0.75 3.45
CA GLY A 227 -22.16 1.91 3.24
C GLY A 227 -22.50 2.59 4.56
N LYS A 228 -23.72 3.09 4.67
CA LYS A 228 -24.18 3.94 5.77
C LYS A 228 -23.99 3.32 7.15
N GLU A 229 -24.15 2.01 7.29
CA GLU A 229 -24.02 1.31 8.57
C GLU A 229 -22.60 1.48 9.14
N THR A 230 -21.57 1.15 8.33
CA THR A 230 -20.17 1.27 8.75
C THR A 230 -19.68 2.71 8.69
N LEU A 231 -19.82 3.38 7.54
CA LEU A 231 -19.25 4.72 7.31
C LEU A 231 -19.92 5.78 8.18
N GLY A 232 -21.24 5.70 8.39
CA GLY A 232 -22.01 6.63 9.20
C GLY A 232 -21.77 6.52 10.72
N SER A 233 -21.20 5.40 11.17
CA SER A 233 -20.90 5.18 12.58
C SER A 233 -19.52 5.73 13.02
N ILE A 234 -18.67 6.16 12.07
CA ILE A 234 -17.34 6.70 12.34
C ILE A 234 -17.43 8.02 13.09
N LYS A 235 -16.71 8.16 14.20
CA LYS A 235 -16.76 9.33 15.09
C LYS A 235 -15.59 10.30 14.90
N CYS A 236 -14.43 9.79 14.47
CA CYS A 236 -13.24 10.62 14.27
C CYS A 236 -13.30 11.40 12.94
N PRO A 237 -12.50 12.47 12.77
CA PRO A 237 -12.29 13.09 11.47
C PRO A 237 -11.68 12.09 10.46
N VAL A 238 -12.15 12.15 9.20
CA VAL A 238 -11.67 11.30 8.11
C VAL A 238 -11.29 12.16 6.92
N LEU A 239 -10.06 12.04 6.44
CA LEU A 239 -9.65 12.54 5.12
C LEU A 239 -9.85 11.41 4.10
N ILE A 240 -10.85 11.54 3.24
CA ILE A 240 -11.10 10.63 2.13
C ILE A 240 -10.35 11.17 0.92
N MET A 241 -9.48 10.35 0.33
CA MET A 241 -8.63 10.74 -0.79
C MET A 241 -8.68 9.72 -1.91
N ALA A 242 -8.66 10.19 -3.16
CA ALA A 242 -8.55 9.32 -4.34
C ALA A 242 -7.87 10.03 -5.51
N GLY A 243 -7.42 9.26 -6.48
CA GLY A 243 -7.08 9.75 -7.81
C GLY A 243 -8.34 10.01 -8.64
N GLU A 244 -8.33 11.07 -9.45
CA GLU A 244 -9.45 11.40 -10.34
C GLU A 244 -9.79 10.24 -11.31
N LYS A 245 -8.78 9.48 -11.74
CA LYS A 245 -8.90 8.35 -12.67
C LYS A 245 -8.88 6.99 -11.97
N ASP A 246 -9.21 6.95 -10.70
CA ASP A 246 -9.26 5.71 -9.92
C ASP A 246 -10.43 4.82 -10.41
N GLN A 247 -10.09 3.71 -11.07
CA GLN A 247 -11.06 2.72 -11.55
C GLN A 247 -11.42 1.67 -10.50
N ASN A 248 -10.61 1.55 -9.43
CA ASN A 248 -10.87 0.61 -8.34
C ASN A 248 -11.80 1.18 -7.27
N ALA A 249 -11.73 2.50 -7.06
CA ALA A 249 -12.65 3.27 -6.23
C ALA A 249 -13.11 4.49 -7.05
N PRO A 250 -14.04 4.31 -8.00
CA PRO A 250 -14.52 5.36 -8.88
C PRO A 250 -15.02 6.57 -8.09
N LEU A 251 -14.91 7.76 -8.69
CA LEU A 251 -15.16 9.04 -8.03
C LEU A 251 -16.57 9.11 -7.40
N GLU A 252 -17.58 8.53 -8.04
CA GLU A 252 -18.93 8.46 -7.49
C GLU A 252 -18.99 7.70 -6.15
N THR A 253 -18.19 6.64 -5.98
CA THR A 253 -18.13 5.87 -4.72
C THR A 253 -17.40 6.64 -3.63
N ILE A 254 -16.37 7.41 -4.00
CA ILE A 254 -15.63 8.29 -3.10
C ILE A 254 -16.55 9.43 -2.61
N LEU A 255 -17.29 10.07 -3.52
CA LEU A 255 -18.26 11.11 -3.17
C LEU A 255 -19.40 10.57 -2.31
N ALA A 256 -19.85 9.34 -2.54
CA ALA A 256 -20.84 8.69 -1.70
C ALA A 256 -20.32 8.48 -0.27
N ALA A 257 -19.10 7.93 -0.12
CA ALA A 257 -18.46 7.79 1.20
C ALA A 257 -18.28 9.15 1.91
N TYR A 258 -17.85 10.16 1.18
CA TYR A 258 -17.71 11.54 1.72
C TYR A 258 -19.02 12.09 2.29
N ARG A 259 -20.15 11.83 1.61
CA ARG A 259 -21.49 12.29 2.08
C ARG A 259 -22.01 11.49 3.26
N ILE A 260 -21.55 10.25 3.44
CA ILE A 260 -22.01 9.37 4.53
C ILE A 260 -21.20 9.58 5.81
N VAL A 261 -19.88 9.80 5.73
CA VAL A 261 -19.00 9.93 6.89
C VAL A 261 -19.23 11.30 7.55
N PRO A 262 -19.62 11.36 8.86
CA PRO A 262 -20.07 12.63 9.49
C PRO A 262 -19.03 13.75 9.53
N LYS A 263 -17.75 13.41 9.65
CA LYS A 263 -16.63 14.38 9.77
C LYS A 263 -15.61 14.18 8.65
N ALA A 264 -16.10 14.03 7.42
CA ALA A 264 -15.25 13.82 6.27
C ALA A 264 -14.67 15.13 5.71
N GLN A 265 -13.42 15.04 5.26
CA GLN A 265 -12.77 15.96 4.35
C GLN A 265 -12.46 15.22 3.07
N LEU A 266 -12.41 15.92 1.93
CA LEU A 266 -12.21 15.31 0.62
C LEU A 266 -10.98 15.88 -0.07
N SER A 267 -10.16 15.00 -0.66
CA SER A 267 -9.04 15.39 -1.52
C SER A 267 -9.02 14.50 -2.77
N ILE A 268 -9.24 15.08 -3.94
CA ILE A 268 -9.13 14.40 -5.24
C ILE A 268 -7.89 14.90 -5.94
N ILE A 269 -6.98 13.98 -6.29
CA ILE A 269 -5.73 14.34 -6.96
C ILE A 269 -5.93 14.19 -8.47
N PRO A 270 -5.82 15.31 -9.23
CA PRO A 270 -6.07 15.29 -10.66
C PRO A 270 -5.18 14.34 -11.42
N ASN A 271 -5.73 13.74 -12.47
CA ASN A 271 -5.01 12.93 -13.47
C ASN A 271 -4.24 11.72 -12.88
N THR A 272 -4.64 11.19 -11.73
CA THR A 272 -3.96 10.07 -11.07
C THR A 272 -4.87 8.84 -10.94
N PRO A 273 -4.29 7.61 -11.05
CA PRO A 273 -5.00 6.34 -10.88
C PRO A 273 -5.13 5.93 -9.41
N HIS A 274 -5.53 4.68 -9.16
CA HIS A 274 -5.74 4.11 -7.83
C HIS A 274 -4.56 4.27 -6.86
N PRO A 275 -3.30 3.90 -7.20
CA PRO A 275 -2.17 4.13 -6.30
C PRO A 275 -1.65 5.57 -6.42
N VAL A 276 -2.52 6.53 -6.09
CA VAL A 276 -2.31 7.97 -6.28
C VAL A 276 -0.97 8.47 -5.73
N PHE A 277 -0.51 7.94 -4.60
CA PHE A 277 0.74 8.33 -3.94
C PHE A 277 1.99 7.82 -4.67
N LEU A 278 1.88 6.75 -5.45
CA LEU A 278 3.00 6.29 -6.30
C LEU A 278 3.17 7.17 -7.55
N VAL A 279 2.15 7.93 -7.93
CA VAL A 279 2.16 8.80 -9.10
C VAL A 279 2.42 10.26 -8.73
N ASN A 280 1.76 10.78 -7.68
CA ASN A 280 1.89 12.17 -7.28
C ASN A 280 1.96 12.32 -5.74
N PHE A 281 3.05 11.83 -5.14
CA PHE A 281 3.24 11.92 -3.70
C PHE A 281 3.22 13.37 -3.17
N PRO A 282 3.83 14.38 -3.81
CA PRO A 282 3.78 15.75 -3.29
C PRO A 282 2.35 16.28 -3.09
N ALA A 283 1.44 16.06 -4.05
CA ALA A 283 0.05 16.48 -3.92
C ALA A 283 -0.69 15.71 -2.82
N VAL A 284 -0.46 14.40 -2.72
CA VAL A 284 -0.99 13.56 -1.65
C VAL A 284 -0.50 14.04 -0.29
N TRP A 285 0.80 14.27 -0.15
CA TRP A 285 1.42 14.66 1.10
C TRP A 285 0.99 16.04 1.57
N SER A 286 0.83 17.01 0.66
CA SER A 286 0.33 18.34 0.99
C SER A 286 -1.11 18.35 1.53
N SER A 287 -1.92 17.37 1.14
CA SER A 287 -3.27 17.18 1.69
C SER A 287 -3.26 16.47 3.06
N ILE A 288 -2.33 15.54 3.26
CA ILE A 288 -2.28 14.71 4.49
C ILE A 288 -1.71 15.51 5.68
N ILE A 289 -0.61 16.24 5.49
CA ILE A 289 0.10 16.89 6.59
C ILE A 289 -0.78 17.85 7.39
N PRO A 290 -1.53 18.79 6.80
CA PRO A 290 -2.41 19.68 7.55
C PRO A 290 -3.51 18.92 8.32
N PHE A 291 -3.94 17.78 7.79
CA PHE A 291 -4.98 16.97 8.42
C PHE A 291 -4.46 16.22 9.66
N ILE A 292 -3.26 15.64 9.62
CA ILE A 292 -2.76 14.80 10.72
C ILE A 292 -2.09 15.58 11.86
N GLN A 293 -1.64 16.79 11.62
CA GLN A 293 -1.16 17.71 12.65
C GLN A 293 -2.31 18.18 13.55
#